data_b598c0550b4cb6fb69b67f750e980fb5
#
_entry.id   b598c0550b4cb6fb69b67f750e980fb5
#
_cell.length_a   1.000
_cell.length_b   1.000
_cell.length_c   1.000
_cell.angle_alpha   90.00
_cell.angle_beta   90.00
_cell.angle_gamma   90.00
#
_symmetry.space_group_name_H-M   'P 1'
#
loop_
_entity.id
_entity.type
_entity.pdbx_description
1 polymer ?
#
loop_
_entity_poly.entity_id
_entity_poly.type
_entity_poly.pdbx_seq_one_letter_code
_entity_poly.pdbx_strand_id
1 'polypeptide(L)'
;EGLKRLRRIKIALILAGSIILVGGFTCFVFHWETYQLVVILIPEIVAIVYMLLQLYMIEKKGKGLLVLMLSIIVILGMIPLIAALPITGNDNDTMIRNDTLFIEGSYAKEIPIASITQVDGNATVPPIGVRTNGMSLGEINVGHFKTEEGQDVLLYLHSDDTNVTHITTKNNEDIYINFNDSAQSVDFSNKLKAAFRQQTKHK
;
A
#
# COMPACT_ATOMS: atom_id res chain seq x y z
N GLU A 1 17.65 -32.75 32.77
CA GLU A 1 16.52 -31.77 32.65
C GLU A 1 17.00 -30.42 32.14
N GLY A 2 18.07 -29.87 32.66
CA GLY A 2 18.61 -28.56 32.24
C GLY A 2 18.93 -28.46 30.76
N LEU A 3 19.54 -29.48 30.16
CA LEU A 3 19.90 -29.50 28.73
C LEU A 3 18.69 -29.50 27.80
N LYS A 4 17.61 -30.20 28.16
CA LYS A 4 16.35 -30.20 27.42
C LYS A 4 15.66 -28.84 27.49
N ARG A 5 15.73 -28.16 28.63
CA ARG A 5 15.21 -26.80 28.83
C ARG A 5 15.96 -25.78 27.99
N LEU A 6 17.29 -25.83 27.97
CA LEU A 6 18.12 -24.94 27.16
C LEU A 6 17.86 -25.11 25.66
N ARG A 7 17.68 -26.33 25.16
CA ARG A 7 17.36 -26.63 23.79
C ARG A 7 15.99 -26.02 23.38
N ARG A 8 14.97 -26.11 24.24
CA ARG A 8 13.65 -25.54 23.99
C ARG A 8 13.69 -24.01 23.93
N ILE A 9 14.41 -23.35 24.82
CA ILE A 9 14.59 -21.91 24.81
C ILE A 9 15.30 -21.45 23.53
N LYS A 10 16.33 -22.16 23.07
CA LYS A 10 17.00 -21.85 21.81
C LYS A 10 16.06 -21.97 20.61
N ILE A 11 15.22 -23.01 20.54
CA ILE A 11 14.25 -23.17 19.46
C ILE A 11 13.20 -22.05 19.48
N ALA A 12 12.68 -21.68 20.66
CA ALA A 12 11.74 -20.60 20.81
C ALA A 12 12.31 -19.23 20.36
N LEU A 13 13.57 -18.96 20.72
CA LEU A 13 14.27 -17.72 20.31
C LEU A 13 14.52 -17.69 18.80
N ILE A 14 14.85 -18.81 18.18
CA ILE A 14 15.03 -18.90 16.72
C ILE A 14 13.70 -18.65 16.01
N LEU A 15 12.59 -19.25 16.47
CA LEU A 15 11.27 -19.06 15.88
C LEU A 15 10.78 -17.61 16.05
N ALA A 16 10.94 -17.02 17.23
CA ALA A 16 10.59 -15.62 17.46
C ALA A 16 11.42 -14.68 16.58
N GLY A 17 12.72 -14.90 16.46
CA GLY A 17 13.59 -14.13 15.57
C GLY A 17 13.21 -14.27 14.10
N SER A 18 12.78 -15.45 13.66
CA SER A 18 12.31 -15.67 12.27
C SER A 18 11.00 -14.92 11.98
N ILE A 19 10.06 -14.88 12.92
CA ILE A 19 8.81 -14.15 12.78
C ILE A 19 9.07 -12.64 12.68
N ILE A 20 9.93 -12.10 13.54
CA ILE A 20 10.32 -10.69 13.52
C ILE A 20 11.02 -10.32 12.21
N LEU A 21 11.91 -11.20 11.71
CA LEU A 21 12.58 -11.00 10.43
C LEU A 21 11.62 -10.99 9.24
N VAL A 22 10.66 -11.91 9.22
CA VAL A 22 9.65 -11.97 8.14
C VAL A 22 8.74 -10.74 8.20
N GLY A 23 8.24 -10.36 9.37
CA GLY A 23 7.42 -9.17 9.53
C GLY A 23 8.17 -7.89 9.18
N GLY A 24 9.40 -7.73 9.67
CA GLY A 24 10.25 -6.59 9.32
C GLY A 24 10.58 -6.51 7.82
N PHE A 25 10.83 -7.65 7.18
CA PHE A 25 11.05 -7.71 5.74
C PHE A 25 9.80 -7.34 4.95
N THR A 26 8.63 -7.83 5.37
CA THR A 26 7.35 -7.47 4.76
C THR A 26 7.10 -5.96 4.85
N CYS A 27 7.29 -5.37 6.02
CA CYS A 27 7.17 -3.92 6.21
C CYS A 27 8.15 -3.13 5.36
N PHE A 28 9.39 -3.59 5.22
CA PHE A 28 10.41 -2.96 4.39
C PHE A 28 10.06 -3.02 2.89
N VAL A 29 9.58 -4.16 2.41
CA VAL A 29 9.22 -4.36 0.99
C VAL A 29 8.00 -3.51 0.59
N PHE A 30 7.02 -3.38 1.49
CA PHE A 30 5.76 -2.69 1.17
C PHE A 30 5.75 -1.20 1.53
N HIS A 31 6.80 -0.64 2.14
CA HIS A 31 6.87 0.79 2.52
C HIS A 31 5.58 1.28 3.20
N TRP A 32 5.10 0.52 4.17
CA TRP A 32 3.84 0.81 4.84
C TRP A 32 3.93 2.03 5.76
N GLU A 33 2.85 2.81 5.78
CA GLU A 33 2.72 3.94 6.71
C GLU A 33 2.68 3.46 8.17
N THR A 34 3.03 4.35 9.09
CA THR A 34 3.27 4.02 10.51
C THR A 34 2.07 3.31 11.18
N TYR A 35 0.83 3.65 10.80
CA TYR A 35 -0.37 2.99 11.35
C TYR A 35 -0.53 1.53 10.86
N GLN A 36 -0.14 1.25 9.61
CA GLN A 36 -0.17 -0.11 9.06
C GLN A 36 0.88 -0.99 9.73
N LEU A 37 2.06 -0.43 10.07
CA LEU A 37 3.06 -1.08 10.91
C LEU A 37 2.49 -1.51 12.26
N VAL A 38 1.72 -0.65 12.93
CA VAL A 38 1.12 -0.95 14.23
C VAL A 38 0.09 -2.08 14.11
N VAL A 39 -0.75 -2.06 13.07
CA VAL A 39 -1.77 -3.10 12.81
C VAL A 39 -1.15 -4.48 12.61
N ILE A 40 0.06 -4.55 12.04
CA ILE A 40 0.76 -5.83 11.81
C ILE A 40 1.59 -6.25 13.02
N LEU A 41 2.31 -5.31 13.64
CA LEU A 41 3.18 -5.62 14.78
C LEU A 41 2.39 -6.08 16.02
N ILE A 42 1.19 -5.54 16.25
CA ILE A 42 0.38 -5.96 17.41
C ILE A 42 0.00 -7.44 17.35
N PRO A 43 -0.58 -7.97 16.27
CA PRO A 43 -0.87 -9.41 16.16
C PRO A 43 0.39 -10.28 16.25
N GLU A 44 1.52 -9.86 15.68
CA GLU A 44 2.78 -10.60 15.79
C GLU A 44 3.30 -10.68 17.23
N ILE A 45 3.28 -9.55 17.95
CA ILE A 45 3.65 -9.51 19.37
C ILE A 45 2.72 -10.41 20.19
N VAL A 46 1.41 -10.34 19.95
CA VAL A 46 0.42 -11.19 20.64
C VAL A 46 0.68 -12.68 20.34
N ALA A 47 0.98 -13.03 19.09
CA ALA A 47 1.30 -14.39 18.69
C ALA A 47 2.59 -14.90 19.39
N ILE A 48 3.63 -14.05 19.49
CA ILE A 48 4.88 -14.37 20.18
C ILE A 48 4.62 -14.58 21.68
N VAL A 49 3.88 -13.69 22.33
CA VAL A 49 3.53 -13.81 23.75
C VAL A 49 2.70 -15.08 24.00
N TYR A 50 1.73 -15.35 23.13
CA TYR A 50 0.93 -16.58 23.19
C TYR A 50 1.81 -17.83 23.04
N MET A 51 2.73 -17.84 22.10
CA MET A 51 3.68 -18.94 21.88
C MET A 51 4.58 -19.16 23.11
N LEU A 52 5.08 -18.09 23.75
CA LEU A 52 5.89 -18.16 24.97
C LEU A 52 5.10 -18.71 26.15
N LEU A 53 3.83 -18.27 26.32
CA LEU A 53 2.91 -18.80 27.32
C LEU A 53 2.63 -20.29 27.11
N GLN A 54 2.44 -20.71 25.86
CA GLN A 54 2.24 -22.10 25.50
C GLN A 54 3.49 -22.95 25.82
N LEU A 55 4.69 -22.49 25.51
CA LEU A 55 5.93 -23.14 25.88
C LEU A 55 6.07 -23.33 27.39
N TYR A 56 5.68 -22.31 28.17
CA TYR A 56 5.64 -22.40 29.64
C TYR A 56 4.63 -23.44 30.13
N MET A 57 3.45 -23.50 29.54
CA MET A 57 2.40 -24.48 29.90
C MET A 57 2.76 -25.93 29.51
N ILE A 58 3.48 -26.11 28.40
CA ILE A 58 3.99 -27.39 27.91
C ILE A 58 4.93 -28.03 28.92
N GLU A 59 5.77 -27.24 29.55
CA GLU A 59 6.72 -27.72 30.56
C GLU A 59 6.01 -28.39 31.75
N LYS A 60 4.78 -27.95 32.04
CA LYS A 60 3.96 -28.46 33.13
C LYS A 60 3.08 -29.68 32.84
N LYS A 61 2.66 -29.89 31.57
CA LYS A 61 1.61 -30.88 31.23
C LYS A 61 1.96 -31.92 30.14
N GLY A 62 3.16 -31.91 29.56
CA GLY A 62 3.63 -32.95 28.63
C GLY A 62 2.93 -33.04 27.26
N LYS A 63 1.98 -32.19 26.93
CA LYS A 63 1.23 -32.18 25.64
C LYS A 63 1.78 -31.18 24.61
N GLY A 64 3.09 -30.96 24.66
CA GLY A 64 3.74 -29.84 23.99
C GLY A 64 3.69 -29.79 22.49
N LEU A 65 3.81 -30.94 21.83
CA LEU A 65 3.91 -30.98 20.39
C LEU A 65 2.61 -30.56 19.71
N LEU A 66 1.47 -31.02 20.22
CA LEU A 66 0.14 -30.71 19.66
C LEU A 66 -0.18 -29.21 19.76
N VAL A 67 0.15 -28.61 20.89
CA VAL A 67 -0.10 -27.18 21.13
C VAL A 67 0.82 -26.32 20.25
N LEU A 68 2.07 -26.73 20.05
CA LEU A 68 3.00 -26.04 19.16
C LEU A 68 2.50 -26.09 17.70
N MET A 69 2.02 -27.25 17.23
CA MET A 69 1.48 -27.39 15.88
C MET A 69 0.23 -26.54 15.69
N LEU A 70 -0.69 -26.50 16.66
CA LEU A 70 -1.88 -25.64 16.61
C LEU A 70 -1.51 -24.16 16.57
N SER A 71 -0.50 -23.72 17.32
CA SER A 71 -0.03 -22.34 17.33
C SER A 71 0.56 -21.94 15.96
N ILE A 72 1.33 -22.82 15.32
CA ILE A 72 1.86 -22.60 13.98
C ILE A 72 0.73 -22.47 12.95
N ILE A 73 -0.28 -23.33 13.01
CA ILE A 73 -1.44 -23.28 12.11
C ILE A 73 -2.20 -21.96 12.27
N VAL A 74 -2.40 -21.50 13.49
CA VAL A 74 -3.08 -20.20 13.76
C VAL A 74 -2.26 -19.05 13.18
N ILE A 75 -0.94 -19.02 13.40
CA ILE A 75 -0.06 -17.96 12.88
C ILE A 75 -0.05 -17.97 11.35
N LEU A 76 0.10 -19.14 10.71
CA LEU A 76 0.07 -19.27 9.26
C LEU A 76 -1.31 -18.93 8.67
N GLY A 77 -2.40 -19.19 9.40
CA GLY A 77 -3.76 -18.83 8.99
C GLY A 77 -4.06 -17.33 9.10
N MET A 78 -3.35 -16.60 9.96
CA MET A 78 -3.48 -15.15 10.08
C MET A 78 -2.80 -14.38 8.94
N ILE A 79 -1.73 -14.94 8.35
CA ILE A 79 -1.01 -14.28 7.24
C ILE A 79 -1.93 -13.97 6.05
N PRO A 80 -2.72 -14.91 5.48
CA PRO A 80 -3.63 -14.60 4.38
C PRO A 80 -4.79 -13.68 4.81
N LEU A 81 -5.21 -13.73 6.07
CA LEU A 81 -6.24 -12.82 6.59
C LEU A 81 -5.73 -11.37 6.66
N ILE A 82 -4.48 -11.18 7.05
CA ILE A 82 -3.82 -9.86 7.06
C ILE A 82 -3.56 -9.40 5.61
N ALA A 83 -3.18 -10.30 4.72
CA ALA A 83 -3.02 -10.01 3.29
C ALA A 83 -4.36 -9.75 2.57
N ALA A 84 -5.46 -10.28 3.10
CA ALA A 84 -6.81 -10.05 2.59
C ALA A 84 -7.53 -8.87 3.28
N LEU A 85 -6.94 -8.29 4.32
CA LEU A 85 -7.37 -6.94 4.73
C LEU A 85 -7.20 -6.07 3.49
N PRO A 86 -8.28 -5.42 3.03
CA PRO A 86 -8.23 -4.75 1.77
C PRO A 86 -7.07 -3.77 1.82
N ILE A 87 -6.03 -4.08 1.05
CA ILE A 87 -5.24 -3.07 0.40
C ILE A 87 -6.20 -2.51 -0.66
N THR A 88 -7.41 -2.16 -0.22
CA THR A 88 -8.20 -1.18 -0.88
C THR A 88 -7.41 0.08 -0.62
N GLY A 89 -6.40 0.30 -1.46
CA GLY A 89 -6.20 1.65 -1.86
C GLY A 89 -7.61 2.11 -2.17
N ASN A 90 -8.21 2.88 -1.27
CA ASN A 90 -9.47 3.53 -1.54
C ASN A 90 -9.26 4.08 -2.94
N ASP A 91 -10.15 3.73 -3.87
CA ASP A 91 -10.19 4.42 -5.15
C ASP A 91 -9.98 5.86 -4.78
N ASN A 92 -8.88 6.47 -5.24
CA ASN A 92 -8.51 7.81 -4.79
C ASN A 92 -9.77 8.65 -4.93
N ASP A 93 -10.42 8.96 -3.79
CA ASP A 93 -11.58 9.82 -3.84
C ASP A 93 -11.12 11.14 -4.42
N THR A 94 -11.39 11.31 -5.71
CA THR A 94 -11.06 12.53 -6.42
C THR A 94 -12.27 13.42 -6.47
N MET A 95 -12.13 14.64 -5.99
CA MET A 95 -13.20 15.61 -5.94
C MET A 95 -12.75 16.93 -6.55
N ILE A 96 -13.55 17.50 -7.45
CA ILE A 96 -13.34 18.86 -7.94
C ILE A 96 -14.29 19.80 -7.17
N ARG A 97 -13.73 20.68 -6.37
CA ARG A 97 -14.47 21.62 -5.55
C ARG A 97 -13.74 22.96 -5.50
N ASN A 98 -14.49 24.08 -5.61
CA ASN A 98 -13.93 25.44 -5.53
C ASN A 98 -12.69 25.64 -6.42
N ASP A 99 -12.77 25.22 -7.68
CA ASP A 99 -11.67 25.32 -8.66
C ASP A 99 -10.37 24.61 -8.24
N THR A 100 -10.48 23.58 -7.38
CA THR A 100 -9.38 22.76 -6.93
C THR A 100 -9.73 21.29 -7.11
N LEU A 101 -8.82 20.53 -7.67
CA LEU A 101 -8.86 19.06 -7.69
C LEU A 101 -8.22 18.56 -6.39
N PHE A 102 -9.01 17.83 -5.62
CA PHE A 102 -8.55 17.11 -4.42
C PHE A 102 -8.40 15.65 -4.77
N ILE A 103 -7.26 15.09 -4.43
CA ILE A 103 -6.96 13.66 -4.50
C ILE A 103 -6.74 13.22 -3.06
N GLU A 104 -7.64 12.39 -2.53
CA GLU A 104 -7.54 11.86 -1.17
C GLU A 104 -6.71 10.56 -1.14
N GLY A 105 -6.27 10.13 0.03
CA GLY A 105 -5.53 8.88 0.21
C GLY A 105 -4.10 9.08 0.70
N SER A 106 -3.28 8.04 0.59
CA SER A 106 -1.91 8.02 1.13
C SER A 106 -0.96 9.04 0.51
N TYR A 107 -1.26 9.48 -0.71
CA TYR A 107 -0.51 10.52 -1.45
C TYR A 107 -1.45 11.68 -1.78
N ALA A 108 -2.25 12.11 -0.80
CA ALA A 108 -3.20 13.19 -0.94
C ALA A 108 -2.56 14.44 -1.55
N LYS A 109 -3.26 15.04 -2.51
CA LYS A 109 -2.77 16.23 -3.20
C LYS A 109 -3.92 17.17 -3.54
N GLU A 110 -3.67 18.45 -3.37
CA GLU A 110 -4.55 19.53 -3.80
C GLU A 110 -3.94 20.23 -5.00
N ILE A 111 -4.68 20.30 -6.11
CA ILE A 111 -4.23 20.87 -7.37
C ILE A 111 -5.21 21.95 -7.79
N PRO A 112 -4.88 23.24 -7.59
CA PRO A 112 -5.70 24.32 -8.14
C PRO A 112 -5.82 24.18 -9.66
N ILE A 113 -7.04 24.21 -10.21
CA ILE A 113 -7.27 24.11 -11.66
C ILE A 113 -6.48 25.20 -12.41
N ALA A 114 -6.33 26.36 -11.80
CA ALA A 114 -5.51 27.46 -12.33
C ALA A 114 -4.01 27.13 -12.47
N SER A 115 -3.51 26.13 -11.76
CA SER A 115 -2.12 25.64 -11.86
C SER A 115 -1.93 24.60 -12.96
N ILE A 116 -2.99 24.04 -13.52
CA ILE A 116 -2.94 23.06 -14.58
C ILE A 116 -2.62 23.77 -15.90
N THR A 117 -1.73 23.21 -16.67
CA THR A 117 -1.36 23.68 -18.02
C THR A 117 -1.90 22.80 -19.12
N GLN A 118 -2.06 21.50 -18.84
CA GLN A 118 -2.56 20.53 -19.80
C GLN A 118 -3.39 19.44 -19.09
N VAL A 119 -4.45 18.98 -19.78
CA VAL A 119 -5.26 17.82 -19.38
C VAL A 119 -5.48 16.95 -20.61
N ASP A 120 -4.93 15.75 -20.60
CA ASP A 120 -5.17 14.72 -21.61
C ASP A 120 -5.90 13.53 -20.96
N GLY A 121 -7.05 13.17 -21.50
CA GLY A 121 -7.91 12.13 -20.92
C GLY A 121 -7.82 10.78 -21.61
N ASN A 122 -6.83 10.55 -22.41
CA ASN A 122 -6.56 9.25 -23.04
C ASN A 122 -5.04 9.12 -23.22
N ALA A 123 -4.32 9.40 -22.16
CA ALA A 123 -2.88 9.40 -22.17
C ALA A 123 -2.32 7.98 -22.02
N THR A 124 -1.14 7.77 -22.57
CA THR A 124 -0.33 6.58 -22.29
C THR A 124 0.63 6.90 -21.16
N VAL A 125 0.69 6.05 -20.17
CA VAL A 125 1.69 6.15 -19.10
C VAL A 125 3.06 5.84 -19.68
N PRO A 126 4.07 6.71 -19.48
CA PRO A 126 5.42 6.42 -19.94
C PRO A 126 6.00 5.19 -19.22
N PRO A 127 6.97 4.49 -19.83
CA PRO A 127 7.64 3.38 -19.18
C PRO A 127 8.23 3.79 -17.83
N ILE A 128 7.84 3.07 -16.77
CA ILE A 128 8.25 3.35 -15.40
C ILE A 128 9.53 2.59 -15.07
N GLY A 129 10.58 3.32 -14.72
CA GLY A 129 11.88 2.78 -14.39
C GLY A 129 11.99 2.41 -12.90
N VAL A 130 11.73 3.35 -11.99
CA VAL A 130 11.92 3.12 -10.57
C VAL A 130 10.87 3.83 -9.71
N ARG A 131 10.43 3.16 -8.66
CA ARG A 131 9.61 3.74 -7.60
C ARG A 131 10.51 4.48 -6.61
N THR A 132 10.25 5.76 -6.38
CA THR A 132 11.00 6.59 -5.41
C THR A 132 10.30 6.65 -4.06
N ASN A 133 8.99 6.87 -4.05
CA ASN A 133 8.16 6.85 -2.84
C ASN A 133 6.72 6.54 -3.23
N GLY A 134 6.29 5.29 -3.12
CA GLY A 134 4.98 4.88 -3.57
C GLY A 134 4.69 3.42 -3.29
N MET A 135 3.52 2.97 -3.72
CA MET A 135 3.07 1.59 -3.71
C MET A 135 2.97 1.08 -5.14
N SER A 136 3.43 -0.15 -5.37
CA SER A 136 3.23 -0.88 -6.63
C SER A 136 2.81 -2.30 -6.29
N LEU A 137 1.59 -2.69 -6.63
CA LEU A 137 1.01 -3.99 -6.34
C LEU A 137 0.10 -4.44 -7.49
N GLY A 138 0.57 -5.38 -8.32
CA GLY A 138 -0.13 -5.76 -9.54
C GLY A 138 -0.29 -4.55 -10.46
N GLU A 139 -1.53 -4.23 -10.83
CA GLU A 139 -1.89 -3.09 -11.67
C GLU A 139 -1.92 -1.75 -10.92
N ILE A 140 -1.92 -1.79 -9.58
CA ILE A 140 -2.00 -0.59 -8.74
C ILE A 140 -0.63 0.04 -8.59
N ASN A 141 -0.50 1.29 -9.04
CA ASN A 141 0.71 2.10 -8.90
C ASN A 141 0.33 3.48 -8.37
N VAL A 142 0.66 3.77 -7.09
CA VAL A 142 0.29 5.02 -6.42
C VAL A 142 1.49 5.64 -5.73
N GLY A 143 1.73 6.93 -5.97
CA GLY A 143 2.82 7.70 -5.39
C GLY A 143 3.85 8.17 -6.40
N HIS A 144 5.06 8.44 -5.93
CA HIS A 144 6.14 9.04 -6.73
C HIS A 144 7.00 7.97 -7.41
N PHE A 145 7.19 8.14 -8.70
CA PHE A 145 7.98 7.26 -9.56
C PHE A 145 8.92 8.09 -10.46
N LYS A 146 9.89 7.42 -11.03
CA LYS A 146 10.68 7.94 -12.16
C LYS A 146 10.42 7.08 -13.40
N THR A 147 10.29 7.73 -14.53
CA THR A 147 10.26 7.05 -15.83
C THR A 147 11.63 6.44 -16.13
N GLU A 148 11.70 5.57 -17.15
CA GLU A 148 12.99 5.06 -17.65
C GLU A 148 13.93 6.18 -18.12
N GLU A 149 13.36 7.31 -18.57
CA GLU A 149 14.10 8.50 -18.97
C GLU A 149 14.54 9.38 -17.79
N GLY A 150 14.16 9.01 -16.57
CA GLY A 150 14.54 9.71 -15.34
C GLY A 150 13.64 10.88 -14.93
N GLN A 151 12.50 11.09 -15.61
CA GLN A 151 11.52 12.13 -15.26
C GLN A 151 10.73 11.72 -14.01
N ASP A 152 10.50 12.67 -13.11
CA ASP A 152 9.65 12.45 -11.93
C ASP A 152 8.17 12.50 -12.34
N VAL A 153 7.41 11.49 -11.96
CA VAL A 153 5.96 11.38 -12.22
C VAL A 153 5.22 10.98 -10.94
N LEU A 154 4.00 11.45 -10.81
CA LEU A 154 3.08 11.07 -9.74
C LEU A 154 1.97 10.22 -10.33
N LEU A 155 1.86 9.00 -9.84
CA LEU A 155 0.91 8.01 -10.33
C LEU A 155 -0.21 7.78 -9.32
N TYR A 156 -1.44 7.66 -9.82
CA TYR A 156 -2.65 7.21 -9.13
C TYR A 156 -3.36 6.23 -10.05
N LEU A 157 -2.72 5.09 -10.30
CA LEU A 157 -3.19 4.08 -11.24
C LEU A 157 -3.75 2.88 -10.48
N HIS A 158 -4.95 2.48 -10.85
CA HIS A 158 -5.68 1.38 -10.23
C HIS A 158 -5.96 0.22 -11.18
N SER A 159 -5.78 0.41 -12.49
CA SER A 159 -5.97 -0.61 -13.50
C SER A 159 -5.14 -0.31 -14.74
N ASP A 160 -4.69 -1.35 -15.42
CA ASP A 160 -3.99 -1.21 -16.71
C ASP A 160 -4.97 -1.08 -17.89
N ASP A 161 -6.24 -1.48 -17.70
CA ASP A 161 -7.23 -1.58 -18.77
C ASP A 161 -8.14 -0.35 -18.89
N THR A 162 -7.96 0.70 -18.07
CA THR A 162 -8.83 1.87 -18.06
C THR A 162 -8.14 3.12 -18.61
N ASN A 163 -8.96 4.07 -19.09
CA ASN A 163 -8.44 5.34 -19.63
C ASN A 163 -7.68 6.11 -18.55
N VAL A 164 -6.47 6.53 -18.88
CA VAL A 164 -5.63 7.34 -18.01
C VAL A 164 -5.79 8.82 -18.33
N THR A 165 -5.98 9.63 -17.30
CA THR A 165 -5.95 11.10 -17.41
C THR A 165 -4.56 11.59 -16.99
N HIS A 166 -3.87 12.27 -17.92
CA HIS A 166 -2.60 12.94 -17.66
C HIS A 166 -2.85 14.43 -17.40
N ILE A 167 -2.24 14.93 -16.34
CA ILE A 167 -2.30 16.33 -15.92
C ILE A 167 -0.87 16.86 -15.85
N THR A 168 -0.60 17.96 -16.54
CA THR A 168 0.65 18.71 -16.37
C THR A 168 0.36 20.01 -15.64
N THR A 169 1.17 20.34 -14.63
CA THR A 169 1.05 21.59 -13.86
C THR A 169 2.06 22.61 -14.30
N LYS A 170 1.89 23.86 -13.87
CA LYS A 170 2.86 24.96 -14.10
C LYS A 170 4.25 24.71 -13.51
N ASN A 171 4.32 23.83 -12.51
CA ASN A 171 5.59 23.42 -11.90
C ASN A 171 6.25 22.23 -12.64
N ASN A 172 5.75 21.90 -13.82
CA ASN A 172 6.18 20.75 -14.63
C ASN A 172 6.05 19.41 -13.86
N GLU A 173 5.03 19.30 -13.02
CA GLU A 173 4.67 18.01 -12.43
C GLU A 173 3.75 17.28 -13.39
N ASP A 174 4.08 16.03 -13.71
CA ASP A 174 3.28 15.11 -14.50
C ASP A 174 2.56 14.13 -13.60
N ILE A 175 1.23 14.10 -13.69
CA ILE A 175 0.35 13.32 -12.83
C ILE A 175 -0.54 12.46 -13.70
N TYR A 176 -0.58 11.15 -13.43
CA TYR A 176 -1.39 10.17 -14.16
C TYR A 176 -2.42 9.57 -13.22
N ILE A 177 -3.68 9.61 -13.61
CA ILE A 177 -4.81 9.17 -12.77
C ILE A 177 -5.73 8.27 -13.59
N ASN A 178 -6.08 7.13 -13.04
CA ASN A 178 -7.22 6.33 -13.47
C ASN A 178 -7.90 5.64 -12.28
N PHE A 179 -8.97 4.91 -12.56
CA PHE A 179 -9.77 4.19 -11.58
C PHE A 179 -9.98 2.75 -12.05
N ASN A 180 -10.41 1.86 -11.17
CA ASN A 180 -10.75 0.48 -11.51
C ASN A 180 -11.91 0.41 -12.53
N ASP A 181 -12.85 1.35 -12.44
CA ASP A 181 -13.98 1.45 -13.36
C ASP A 181 -13.63 2.38 -14.54
N SER A 182 -13.75 1.85 -15.76
CA SER A 182 -13.52 2.60 -16.99
C SER A 182 -14.53 3.76 -17.15
N ALA A 183 -15.79 3.59 -16.74
CA ALA A 183 -16.78 4.66 -16.79
C ALA A 183 -16.43 5.80 -15.83
N GLN A 184 -15.94 5.48 -14.64
CA GLN A 184 -15.44 6.46 -13.67
C GLN A 184 -14.22 7.21 -14.20
N SER A 185 -13.28 6.52 -14.83
CA SER A 185 -12.08 7.12 -15.43
C SER A 185 -12.43 8.12 -16.53
N VAL A 186 -13.40 7.77 -17.39
CA VAL A 186 -13.90 8.65 -18.46
C VAL A 186 -14.67 9.85 -17.89
N ASP A 187 -15.54 9.64 -16.91
CA ASP A 187 -16.32 10.70 -16.27
C ASP A 187 -15.41 11.71 -15.56
N PHE A 188 -14.43 11.22 -14.80
CA PHE A 188 -13.40 12.06 -14.18
C PHE A 188 -12.67 12.94 -15.20
N SER A 189 -12.18 12.31 -16.28
CA SER A 189 -11.50 13.02 -17.36
C SER A 189 -12.34 14.14 -17.95
N ASN A 190 -13.61 13.84 -18.23
CA ASN A 190 -14.55 14.81 -18.82
C ASN A 190 -14.84 15.96 -17.86
N LYS A 191 -15.06 15.68 -16.57
CA LYS A 191 -15.29 16.70 -15.53
C LYS A 191 -14.07 17.61 -15.37
N LEU A 192 -12.87 17.04 -15.32
CA LEU A 192 -11.63 17.82 -15.19
C LEU A 192 -11.38 18.69 -16.42
N LYS A 193 -11.56 18.15 -17.64
CA LYS A 193 -11.47 18.92 -18.88
C LYS A 193 -12.47 20.07 -18.93
N ALA A 194 -13.70 19.85 -18.47
CA ALA A 194 -14.72 20.89 -18.39
C ALA A 194 -14.31 22.02 -17.43
N ALA A 195 -13.86 21.69 -16.23
CA ALA A 195 -13.37 22.64 -15.24
C ALA A 195 -12.17 23.45 -15.78
N PHE A 196 -11.20 22.76 -16.39
CA PHE A 196 -10.03 23.40 -17.00
C PHE A 196 -10.40 24.38 -18.10
N ARG A 197 -11.34 24.01 -19.00
CA ARG A 197 -11.83 24.90 -20.09
C ARG A 197 -12.59 26.11 -19.55
N GLN A 198 -13.36 25.98 -18.47
CA GLN A 198 -14.04 27.11 -17.84
C GLN A 198 -13.04 28.13 -17.30
N GLN A 199 -12.01 27.64 -16.59
CA GLN A 199 -10.96 28.50 -16.04
C GLN A 199 -10.17 29.27 -17.14
N THR A 200 -9.94 28.63 -18.29
CA THR A 200 -9.20 29.28 -19.40
C THR A 200 -10.03 30.32 -20.15
N LYS A 201 -11.36 30.30 -20.05
CA LYS A 201 -12.26 31.30 -20.68
C LYS A 201 -12.41 32.58 -19.85
N HIS A 202 -12.08 32.53 -18.57
CA HIS A 202 -12.21 33.67 -17.65
C HIS A 202 -10.87 34.43 -17.45
N LYS A 203 -9.84 34.09 -18.21
CA LYS A 203 -8.56 34.78 -18.33
C LYS A 203 -8.50 35.61 -19.59
#